data_48b01872748536dfc58c2b014b5976cb
#
_entry.id   48b01872748536dfc58c2b014b5976cb
#
_cell.length_a   1.000
_cell.length_b   1.000
_cell.length_c   1.000
_cell.angle_alpha   90.00
_cell.angle_beta   90.00
_cell.angle_gamma   90.00
#
_symmetry.space_group_name_H-M   'P 1'
#
loop_
_entity.id
_entity.type
_entity.pdbx_description
1 polymer ?
#
loop_
_entity_poly.entity_id
_entity_poly.type
_entity_poly.pdbx_seq_one_letter_code
_entity_poly.pdbx_strand_id
1 'polypeptide(L)'
;MERTLVWGHRGASGYAPENTIPAFEKAVELGADGIELDVQLTKDGELVVIHDETIDRVSDGSGWVKDFTYAKLIKHNFNRTHPEYEHAQIPTLEEVYALIKPTDLTINVEIKTGVVFYPEIEARVLDLTERMGLMERVIFSSFNHYTIQKIKEINPEAETGMLYSDGIINPVSYASYVVGADALHPALYNIQYEGFMEECRRQKKKVHIWTVNEEKYMRLVCAARADAMITNYPDRGKKIAEEYSDGKLTPELVKLLKHKEMAAL
;
A
#
# COMPACT_ATOMS: atom_id res chain seq x y z
N MET A 1 20.45 1.97 13.09
CA MET A 1 19.12 1.36 12.85
C MET A 1 18.62 1.94 11.55
N GLU A 2 18.02 1.13 10.71
CA GLU A 2 17.45 1.59 9.46
C GLU A 2 16.28 2.54 9.76
N ARG A 3 16.10 3.57 8.93
CA ARG A 3 14.98 4.51 9.03
C ARG A 3 13.67 3.86 8.58
N THR A 4 12.54 4.43 8.98
CA THR A 4 11.24 4.06 8.40
C THR A 4 11.26 4.30 6.88
N LEU A 5 10.89 3.30 6.09
CA LEU A 5 10.73 3.41 4.64
C LEU A 5 9.48 4.24 4.31
N VAL A 6 9.47 4.86 3.13
CA VAL A 6 8.36 5.71 2.68
C VAL A 6 7.85 5.21 1.34
N TRP A 7 6.60 4.75 1.31
CA TRP A 7 5.94 4.25 0.12
C TRP A 7 4.84 5.20 -0.35
N GLY A 8 4.82 5.48 -1.64
CA GLY A 8 3.78 6.30 -2.26
C GLY A 8 2.46 5.54 -2.35
N HIS A 9 1.42 5.98 -1.62
CA HIS A 9 0.07 5.42 -1.61
C HIS A 9 -0.62 5.69 -2.94
N ARG A 10 -0.87 4.64 -3.73
CA ARG A 10 -1.36 4.71 -5.11
C ARG A 10 -0.45 5.60 -5.97
N GLY A 11 0.87 5.50 -5.74
CA GLY A 11 1.87 6.44 -6.22
C GLY A 11 1.95 7.70 -5.34
N ALA A 12 2.41 8.81 -5.90
CA ALA A 12 2.39 10.12 -5.22
C ALA A 12 1.02 10.79 -5.41
N SER A 13 -0.05 10.16 -4.90
CA SER A 13 -1.45 10.53 -5.16
C SER A 13 -1.90 11.86 -4.56
N GLY A 14 -1.05 12.52 -3.77
CA GLY A 14 -1.24 13.91 -3.35
C GLY A 14 -0.83 14.94 -4.40
N TYR A 15 -0.22 14.50 -5.52
CA TYR A 15 0.32 15.36 -6.58
C TYR A 15 -0.06 14.94 -7.99
N ALA A 16 -0.60 13.72 -8.17
CA ALA A 16 -0.97 13.17 -9.46
C ALA A 16 -2.17 12.22 -9.33
N PRO A 17 -2.90 11.92 -10.42
CA PRO A 17 -4.05 11.02 -10.37
C PRO A 17 -3.67 9.65 -9.81
N GLU A 18 -4.33 9.23 -8.74
CA GLU A 18 -4.04 7.97 -8.03
C GLU A 18 -4.05 6.75 -8.94
N ASN A 19 -3.17 5.78 -8.67
CA ASN A 19 -3.10 4.52 -9.40
C ASN A 19 -2.88 4.67 -10.92
N THR A 20 -2.18 5.74 -11.34
CA THR A 20 -1.83 5.99 -12.74
C THR A 20 -0.32 6.06 -12.93
N ILE A 21 0.14 5.88 -14.17
CA ILE A 21 1.58 6.00 -14.50
C ILE A 21 2.16 7.34 -14.02
N PRO A 22 1.51 8.52 -14.25
CA PRO A 22 2.02 9.79 -13.71
C PRO A 22 2.20 9.81 -12.20
N ALA A 23 1.34 9.15 -11.42
CA ALA A 23 1.48 9.10 -9.96
C ALA A 23 2.67 8.23 -9.53
N PHE A 24 2.94 7.14 -10.23
CA PHE A 24 4.08 6.27 -9.97
C PHE A 24 5.40 6.90 -10.40
N GLU A 25 5.45 7.53 -11.58
CA GLU A 25 6.60 8.33 -12.02
C GLU A 25 6.93 9.45 -11.00
N LYS A 26 5.88 10.12 -10.51
CA LYS A 26 6.05 11.16 -9.49
C LYS A 26 6.57 10.60 -8.17
N ALA A 27 6.17 9.42 -7.76
CA ALA A 27 6.72 8.77 -6.56
C ALA A 27 8.21 8.44 -6.73
N VAL A 28 8.63 7.97 -7.91
CA VAL A 28 10.04 7.76 -8.24
C VAL A 28 10.82 9.08 -8.22
N GLU A 29 10.31 10.13 -8.86
CA GLU A 29 10.91 11.48 -8.90
C GLU A 29 11.14 12.04 -7.49
N LEU A 30 10.16 11.85 -6.59
CA LEU A 30 10.20 12.32 -5.22
C LEU A 30 11.04 11.45 -4.28
N GLY A 31 11.68 10.40 -4.81
CA GLY A 31 12.60 9.54 -4.09
C GLY A 31 11.93 8.63 -3.06
N ALA A 32 10.70 8.17 -3.32
CA ALA A 32 10.06 7.15 -2.52
C ALA A 32 10.93 5.89 -2.40
N ASP A 33 10.80 5.13 -1.33
CA ASP A 33 11.48 3.84 -1.15
C ASP A 33 10.66 2.68 -1.73
N GLY A 34 9.40 2.96 -2.03
CA GLY A 34 8.48 2.02 -2.65
C GLY A 34 7.21 2.71 -3.10
N ILE A 35 6.35 1.93 -3.73
CA ILE A 35 4.99 2.32 -4.09
C ILE A 35 4.00 1.30 -3.53
N GLU A 36 2.81 1.76 -3.30
CA GLU A 36 1.64 0.93 -3.05
C GLU A 36 0.64 1.15 -4.19
N LEU A 37 -0.08 0.10 -4.56
CA LEU A 37 -1.08 0.10 -5.62
C LEU A 37 -2.15 -0.96 -5.37
N ASP A 38 -3.31 -0.77 -6.01
CA ASP A 38 -4.49 -1.65 -5.88
C ASP A 38 -4.76 -2.40 -7.20
N VAL A 39 -4.98 -3.71 -7.15
CA VAL A 39 -5.20 -4.54 -8.34
C VAL A 39 -6.59 -5.17 -8.34
N GLN A 40 -7.25 -5.09 -9.48
CA GLN A 40 -8.53 -5.73 -9.78
C GLN A 40 -8.49 -6.39 -11.17
N LEU A 41 -9.49 -7.23 -11.50
CA LEU A 41 -9.65 -7.83 -12.82
C LEU A 41 -10.77 -7.16 -13.63
N THR A 42 -10.48 -6.93 -14.89
CA THR A 42 -11.49 -6.59 -15.89
C THR A 42 -12.33 -7.81 -16.28
N LYS A 43 -13.40 -7.58 -17.06
CA LYS A 43 -14.25 -8.62 -17.60
C LYS A 43 -13.50 -9.65 -18.47
N ASP A 44 -12.50 -9.20 -19.20
CA ASP A 44 -11.65 -10.03 -20.07
C ASP A 44 -10.40 -10.56 -19.36
N GLY A 45 -10.30 -10.31 -18.02
CA GLY A 45 -9.27 -10.90 -17.17
C GLY A 45 -7.94 -10.16 -17.16
N GLU A 46 -7.91 -8.89 -17.59
CA GLU A 46 -6.72 -8.05 -17.46
C GLU A 46 -6.54 -7.55 -16.03
N LEU A 47 -5.31 -7.57 -15.52
CA LEU A 47 -4.95 -7.02 -14.21
C LEU A 47 -4.79 -5.52 -14.35
N VAL A 48 -5.75 -4.75 -13.85
CA VAL A 48 -5.74 -3.28 -13.89
C VAL A 48 -5.50 -2.69 -12.50
N VAL A 49 -4.89 -1.49 -12.49
CA VAL A 49 -4.50 -0.82 -11.23
C VAL A 49 -5.53 0.25 -10.90
N ILE A 50 -6.40 -0.03 -9.92
CA ILE A 50 -7.49 0.85 -9.48
C ILE A 50 -7.99 0.44 -8.09
N HIS A 51 -8.30 1.43 -7.23
CA HIS A 51 -8.74 1.16 -5.86
C HIS A 51 -10.21 0.74 -5.76
N ASP A 52 -11.12 1.59 -6.25
CA ASP A 52 -12.56 1.34 -6.10
C ASP A 52 -13.03 0.26 -7.08
N GLU A 53 -14.07 -0.46 -6.72
CA GLU A 53 -14.70 -1.46 -7.60
C GLU A 53 -15.41 -0.82 -8.80
N THR A 54 -15.64 0.51 -8.75
CA THR A 54 -16.21 1.30 -9.84
C THR A 54 -15.27 2.42 -10.28
N ILE A 55 -15.41 2.87 -11.54
CA ILE A 55 -14.57 3.94 -12.10
C ILE A 55 -15.07 5.36 -11.77
N ASP A 56 -16.19 5.49 -11.09
CA ASP A 56 -16.97 6.72 -10.93
C ASP A 56 -16.22 7.86 -10.23
N ARG A 57 -15.47 7.55 -9.19
CA ARG A 57 -14.77 8.57 -8.39
C ARG A 57 -13.54 9.14 -9.10
N VAL A 58 -12.86 8.32 -9.88
CA VAL A 58 -11.54 8.65 -10.43
C VAL A 58 -11.54 8.95 -11.92
N SER A 59 -12.66 8.67 -12.64
CA SER A 59 -12.73 8.85 -14.09
C SER A 59 -13.94 9.69 -14.55
N ASP A 60 -13.99 9.95 -15.83
CA ASP A 60 -15.13 10.58 -16.53
C ASP A 60 -16.26 9.59 -16.85
N GLY A 61 -16.05 8.29 -16.58
CA GLY A 61 -17.02 7.22 -16.78
C GLY A 61 -17.75 6.82 -15.51
N SER A 62 -18.60 5.79 -15.65
CA SER A 62 -19.36 5.19 -14.53
C SER A 62 -19.57 3.69 -14.76
N GLY A 63 -19.46 2.89 -13.70
CA GLY A 63 -19.72 1.45 -13.73
C GLY A 63 -18.64 0.62 -13.06
N TRP A 64 -18.91 -0.69 -12.94
CA TRP A 64 -18.04 -1.64 -12.28
C TRP A 64 -16.85 -2.06 -13.16
N VAL A 65 -15.64 -2.05 -12.61
CA VAL A 65 -14.42 -2.50 -13.30
C VAL A 65 -14.58 -3.89 -13.91
N LYS A 66 -15.15 -4.83 -13.14
CA LYS A 66 -15.41 -6.21 -13.59
C LYS A 66 -16.34 -6.35 -14.81
N ASP A 67 -17.09 -5.32 -15.15
CA ASP A 67 -18.06 -5.33 -16.28
C ASP A 67 -17.47 -4.73 -17.55
N PHE A 68 -16.31 -4.06 -17.47
CA PHE A 68 -15.59 -3.53 -18.61
C PHE A 68 -14.51 -4.48 -19.11
N THR A 69 -14.34 -4.55 -20.44
CA THR A 69 -13.08 -5.02 -21.02
C THR A 69 -12.02 -3.93 -20.90
N TYR A 70 -10.75 -4.31 -20.86
CA TYR A 70 -9.66 -3.32 -20.80
C TYR A 70 -9.73 -2.33 -21.96
N ALA A 71 -10.01 -2.79 -23.18
CA ALA A 71 -10.16 -1.94 -24.35
C ALA A 71 -11.29 -0.90 -24.23
N LYS A 72 -12.25 -1.07 -23.32
CA LYS A 72 -13.27 -0.07 -23.00
C LYS A 72 -12.80 0.86 -21.88
N LEU A 73 -12.13 0.34 -20.85
CA LEU A 73 -11.61 1.15 -19.74
C LEU A 73 -10.64 2.22 -20.21
N ILE A 74 -9.72 1.89 -21.12
CA ILE A 74 -8.72 2.84 -21.65
C ILE A 74 -9.32 4.00 -22.47
N LYS A 75 -10.62 4.00 -22.74
CA LYS A 75 -11.32 5.11 -23.41
C LYS A 75 -11.76 6.21 -22.43
N HIS A 76 -11.71 5.93 -21.13
CA HIS A 76 -12.03 6.89 -20.08
C HIS A 76 -10.78 7.62 -19.62
N ASN A 77 -11.00 8.85 -19.16
CA ASN A 77 -9.95 9.66 -18.58
C ASN A 77 -9.99 9.56 -17.04
N PHE A 78 -8.92 9.05 -16.44
CA PHE A 78 -8.80 8.81 -15.00
C PHE A 78 -8.10 9.96 -14.24
N ASN A 79 -8.36 11.20 -14.66
CA ASN A 79 -7.75 12.41 -14.07
C ASN A 79 -8.64 13.12 -13.05
N ARG A 80 -9.80 12.58 -12.68
CA ARG A 80 -10.83 13.31 -11.92
C ARG A 80 -10.36 13.82 -10.56
N THR A 81 -9.41 13.15 -9.93
CA THR A 81 -8.80 13.59 -8.66
C THR A 81 -7.78 14.73 -8.84
N HIS A 82 -7.24 14.88 -10.06
CA HIS A 82 -6.24 15.90 -10.44
C HIS A 82 -6.55 16.41 -11.85
N PRO A 83 -7.57 17.27 -12.01
CA PRO A 83 -8.04 17.71 -13.32
C PRO A 83 -7.04 18.59 -14.07
N GLU A 84 -5.97 19.05 -13.43
CA GLU A 84 -4.83 19.72 -14.05
C GLU A 84 -4.01 18.80 -14.98
N TYR A 85 -4.13 17.48 -14.84
CA TYR A 85 -3.62 16.53 -15.81
C TYR A 85 -4.61 16.43 -16.97
N GLU A 86 -4.19 16.79 -18.17
CA GLU A 86 -5.07 16.77 -19.36
C GLU A 86 -5.63 15.37 -19.62
N HIS A 87 -4.79 14.35 -19.42
CA HIS A 87 -5.18 12.95 -19.59
C HIS A 87 -4.41 12.04 -18.62
N ALA A 88 -5.13 11.09 -18.02
CA ALA A 88 -4.56 9.99 -17.27
C ALA A 88 -5.30 8.69 -17.62
N GLN A 89 -4.56 7.62 -17.84
CA GLN A 89 -5.12 6.32 -18.22
C GLN A 89 -5.00 5.34 -17.06
N ILE A 90 -5.99 4.45 -16.94
CA ILE A 90 -5.87 3.30 -16.04
C ILE A 90 -4.79 2.36 -16.57
N PRO A 91 -3.72 2.07 -15.80
CA PRO A 91 -2.68 1.17 -16.25
C PRO A 91 -3.02 -0.29 -15.95
N THR A 92 -2.39 -1.19 -16.68
CA THR A 92 -2.27 -2.58 -16.27
C THR A 92 -1.17 -2.72 -15.20
N LEU A 93 -1.23 -3.80 -14.41
CA LEU A 93 -0.17 -4.13 -13.46
C LEU A 93 1.18 -4.36 -14.17
N GLU A 94 1.15 -4.93 -15.38
CA GLU A 94 2.36 -5.15 -16.18
C GLU A 94 3.03 -3.84 -16.58
N GLU A 95 2.26 -2.82 -16.98
CA GLU A 95 2.78 -1.48 -17.29
C GLU A 95 3.43 -0.82 -16.07
N VAL A 96 2.81 -0.94 -14.89
CA VAL A 96 3.41 -0.41 -13.65
C VAL A 96 4.68 -1.18 -13.28
N TYR A 97 4.68 -2.50 -13.40
CA TYR A 97 5.87 -3.31 -13.16
C TYR A 97 7.00 -2.95 -14.13
N ALA A 98 6.71 -2.73 -15.41
CA ALA A 98 7.70 -2.31 -16.39
C ALA A 98 8.33 -0.95 -16.04
N LEU A 99 7.52 0.00 -15.55
CA LEU A 99 7.98 1.30 -15.08
C LEU A 99 8.91 1.18 -13.87
N ILE A 100 8.55 0.36 -12.88
CA ILE A 100 9.28 0.28 -11.60
C ILE A 100 10.48 -0.69 -11.67
N LYS A 101 10.47 -1.63 -12.58
CA LYS A 101 11.54 -2.64 -12.72
C LYS A 101 12.97 -2.07 -12.79
N PRO A 102 13.25 -0.96 -13.51
CA PRO A 102 14.60 -0.38 -13.57
C PRO A 102 15.02 0.38 -12.30
N THR A 103 14.15 0.49 -11.30
CA THR A 103 14.44 1.14 -10.01
C THR A 103 14.70 0.09 -8.92
N ASP A 104 15.06 0.54 -7.69
CA ASP A 104 15.21 -0.31 -6.51
C ASP A 104 13.97 -0.28 -5.60
N LEU A 105 12.84 0.30 -6.05
CA LEU A 105 11.66 0.47 -5.22
C LEU A 105 10.99 -0.87 -4.86
N THR A 106 10.54 -0.96 -3.61
CA THR A 106 9.60 -2.01 -3.18
C THR A 106 8.20 -1.72 -3.75
N ILE A 107 7.46 -2.75 -4.10
CA ILE A 107 6.09 -2.63 -4.60
C ILE A 107 5.14 -3.35 -3.63
N ASN A 108 4.23 -2.62 -3.00
CA ASN A 108 3.13 -3.22 -2.25
C ASN A 108 1.90 -3.33 -3.15
N VAL A 109 1.50 -4.54 -3.45
CA VAL A 109 0.34 -4.85 -4.31
C VAL A 109 -0.84 -5.25 -3.44
N GLU A 110 -1.81 -4.35 -3.27
CA GLU A 110 -3.08 -4.70 -2.63
C GLU A 110 -3.99 -5.43 -3.63
N ILE A 111 -4.34 -6.68 -3.33
CA ILE A 111 -5.28 -7.47 -4.12
C ILE A 111 -6.69 -7.23 -3.59
N LYS A 112 -7.53 -6.60 -4.42
CA LYS A 112 -8.89 -6.18 -4.08
C LYS A 112 -9.90 -7.31 -4.28
N THR A 113 -10.16 -8.06 -3.21
CA THR A 113 -11.10 -9.19 -3.20
C THR A 113 -12.13 -9.11 -2.07
N GLY A 114 -12.25 -7.94 -1.41
CA GLY A 114 -13.17 -7.75 -0.30
C GLY A 114 -14.64 -7.64 -0.72
N VAL A 115 -14.92 -7.08 -1.89
CA VAL A 115 -16.27 -6.86 -2.43
C VAL A 115 -16.53 -7.77 -3.62
N VAL A 116 -15.61 -7.79 -4.56
CA VAL A 116 -15.69 -8.66 -5.75
C VAL A 116 -14.69 -9.80 -5.60
N PHE A 117 -15.17 -11.04 -5.57
CA PHE A 117 -14.33 -12.23 -5.54
C PHE A 117 -13.91 -12.58 -6.96
N TYR A 118 -12.74 -12.10 -7.36
CA TYR A 118 -12.18 -12.38 -8.68
C TYR A 118 -11.56 -13.79 -8.73
N PRO A 119 -12.08 -14.69 -9.58
CA PRO A 119 -11.49 -16.01 -9.71
C PRO A 119 -10.01 -15.96 -10.11
N GLU A 120 -9.16 -16.68 -9.40
CA GLU A 120 -7.73 -16.85 -9.72
C GLU A 120 -6.88 -15.58 -9.74
N ILE A 121 -7.35 -14.45 -9.19
CA ILE A 121 -6.57 -13.21 -9.21
C ILE A 121 -5.22 -13.36 -8.52
N GLU A 122 -5.17 -14.11 -7.41
CA GLU A 122 -3.93 -14.37 -6.66
C GLU A 122 -2.90 -15.10 -7.53
N ALA A 123 -3.32 -16.15 -8.22
CA ALA A 123 -2.45 -16.91 -9.12
C ALA A 123 -1.95 -16.07 -10.30
N ARG A 124 -2.82 -15.23 -10.87
CA ARG A 124 -2.47 -14.34 -11.98
C ARG A 124 -1.47 -13.26 -11.58
N VAL A 125 -1.66 -12.65 -10.40
CA VAL A 125 -0.73 -11.64 -9.87
C VAL A 125 0.62 -12.26 -9.58
N LEU A 126 0.66 -13.43 -8.95
CA LEU A 126 1.90 -14.18 -8.68
C LEU A 126 2.64 -14.55 -9.98
N ASP A 127 1.93 -15.12 -10.97
CA ASP A 127 2.50 -15.50 -12.27
C ASP A 127 3.11 -14.29 -12.99
N LEU A 128 2.40 -13.16 -13.04
CA LEU A 128 2.92 -11.93 -13.64
C LEU A 128 4.17 -11.44 -12.91
N THR A 129 4.14 -11.43 -11.57
CA THR A 129 5.26 -10.96 -10.74
C THR A 129 6.50 -11.84 -10.97
N GLU A 130 6.33 -13.17 -11.06
CA GLU A 130 7.42 -14.11 -11.34
C GLU A 130 7.98 -13.90 -12.76
N ARG A 131 7.12 -13.83 -13.79
CA ARG A 131 7.53 -13.58 -15.18
C ARG A 131 8.30 -12.25 -15.33
N MET A 132 7.92 -11.24 -14.58
CA MET A 132 8.61 -9.95 -14.58
C MET A 132 9.91 -9.96 -13.74
N GLY A 133 10.18 -11.02 -12.95
CA GLY A 133 11.36 -11.15 -12.11
C GLY A 133 11.35 -10.18 -10.91
N LEU A 134 10.19 -9.94 -10.30
CA LEU A 134 10.00 -8.95 -9.25
C LEU A 134 9.63 -9.57 -7.88
N MET A 135 9.60 -10.90 -7.75
CA MET A 135 9.14 -11.58 -6.53
C MET A 135 9.83 -11.11 -5.24
N GLU A 136 11.14 -10.83 -5.29
CA GLU A 136 11.91 -10.38 -4.12
C GLU A 136 11.63 -8.92 -3.72
N ARG A 137 10.89 -8.17 -4.54
CA ARG A 137 10.60 -6.75 -4.35
C ARG A 137 9.13 -6.44 -4.18
N VAL A 138 8.25 -7.47 -4.30
CA VAL A 138 6.80 -7.32 -4.19
C VAL A 138 6.32 -7.89 -2.86
N ILE A 139 5.51 -7.09 -2.16
CA ILE A 139 4.73 -7.53 -1.00
C ILE A 139 3.27 -7.56 -1.45
N PHE A 140 2.62 -8.72 -1.28
CA PHE A 140 1.20 -8.87 -1.60
C PHE A 140 0.36 -8.60 -0.37
N SER A 141 -0.57 -7.68 -0.46
CA SER A 141 -1.42 -7.33 0.66
C SER A 141 -2.91 -7.42 0.32
N SER A 142 -3.74 -7.60 1.33
CA SER A 142 -5.20 -7.60 1.18
C SER A 142 -5.90 -7.37 2.51
N PHE A 143 -7.07 -6.71 2.47
CA PHE A 143 -8.06 -6.72 3.55
C PHE A 143 -8.82 -8.05 3.64
N ASN A 144 -8.87 -8.81 2.55
CA ASN A 144 -9.40 -10.15 2.56
C ASN A 144 -8.28 -11.14 2.96
N HIS A 145 -8.26 -11.54 4.22
CA HIS A 145 -7.20 -12.41 4.75
C HIS A 145 -7.21 -13.81 4.13
N TYR A 146 -8.31 -14.26 3.53
CA TYR A 146 -8.33 -15.50 2.72
C TYR A 146 -7.44 -15.36 1.47
N THR A 147 -7.35 -14.17 0.88
CA THR A 147 -6.43 -13.89 -0.23
C THR A 147 -4.97 -14.07 0.21
N ILE A 148 -4.61 -13.61 1.42
CA ILE A 148 -3.26 -13.83 1.97
C ILE A 148 -2.97 -15.33 2.15
N GLN A 149 -3.90 -16.07 2.74
CA GLN A 149 -3.77 -17.52 2.88
C GLN A 149 -3.61 -18.20 1.51
N LYS A 150 -4.41 -17.77 0.52
CA LYS A 150 -4.35 -18.32 -0.84
C LYS A 150 -3.02 -18.07 -1.52
N ILE A 151 -2.45 -16.85 -1.37
CA ILE A 151 -1.10 -16.53 -1.85
C ILE A 151 -0.07 -17.47 -1.24
N LYS A 152 -0.10 -17.66 0.09
CA LYS A 152 0.81 -18.56 0.81
C LYS A 152 0.63 -20.04 0.44
N GLU A 153 -0.58 -20.47 0.09
CA GLU A 153 -0.83 -21.82 -0.45
C GLU A 153 -0.18 -22.01 -1.83
N ILE A 154 -0.24 -20.99 -2.71
CA ILE A 154 0.33 -21.05 -4.06
C ILE A 154 1.86 -20.89 -4.01
N ASN A 155 2.34 -19.92 -3.27
CA ASN A 155 3.76 -19.64 -3.11
C ASN A 155 4.09 -19.29 -1.64
N PRO A 156 4.58 -20.26 -0.84
CA PRO A 156 4.92 -20.05 0.57
C PRO A 156 6.00 -18.97 0.80
N GLU A 157 6.87 -18.72 -0.19
CA GLU A 157 7.96 -17.72 -0.08
C GLU A 157 7.52 -16.30 -0.45
N ALA A 158 6.32 -16.12 -1.03
CA ALA A 158 5.81 -14.79 -1.36
C ALA A 158 5.66 -13.94 -0.09
N GLU A 159 6.24 -12.75 -0.05
CA GLU A 159 6.10 -11.82 1.08
C GLU A 159 4.70 -11.24 1.13
N THR A 160 4.04 -11.31 2.29
CA THR A 160 2.62 -10.94 2.43
C THR A 160 2.37 -9.97 3.59
N GLY A 161 1.40 -9.05 3.39
CA GLY A 161 0.98 -8.06 4.37
C GLY A 161 -0.53 -8.15 4.68
N MET A 162 -0.85 -8.28 5.95
CA MET A 162 -2.24 -8.33 6.43
C MET A 162 -2.78 -6.91 6.65
N LEU A 163 -3.65 -6.43 5.74
CA LEU A 163 -4.33 -5.15 5.87
C LEU A 163 -5.51 -5.24 6.85
N TYR A 164 -5.65 -4.23 7.71
CA TYR A 164 -6.83 -4.07 8.57
C TYR A 164 -6.98 -2.62 9.04
N SER A 165 -8.25 -2.17 9.17
CA SER A 165 -8.62 -0.87 9.70
C SER A 165 -8.94 -0.95 11.18
N ASP A 166 -9.90 -1.78 11.56
CA ASP A 166 -10.39 -1.85 12.93
C ASP A 166 -9.42 -2.58 13.87
N GLY A 167 -9.53 -2.32 15.17
CA GLY A 167 -8.72 -2.99 16.17
C GLY A 167 -8.99 -4.49 16.22
N ILE A 168 -7.94 -5.28 16.02
CA ILE A 168 -7.96 -6.74 16.15
C ILE A 168 -7.35 -7.12 17.49
N ILE A 169 -7.99 -8.00 18.24
CA ILE A 169 -7.43 -8.55 19.47
C ILE A 169 -6.28 -9.51 19.11
N ASN A 170 -5.09 -9.28 19.68
CA ASN A 170 -3.87 -10.06 19.40
C ASN A 170 -3.53 -10.13 17.90
N PRO A 171 -3.43 -8.99 17.19
CA PRO A 171 -3.29 -8.97 15.73
C PRO A 171 -2.01 -9.67 15.27
N VAL A 172 -0.93 -9.63 16.05
CA VAL A 172 0.35 -10.27 15.72
C VAL A 172 0.23 -11.79 15.75
N SER A 173 -0.45 -12.35 16.76
CA SER A 173 -0.72 -13.78 16.82
C SER A 173 -1.68 -14.22 15.72
N TYR A 174 -2.71 -13.42 15.44
CA TYR A 174 -3.64 -13.69 14.35
C TYR A 174 -2.93 -13.68 12.99
N ALA A 175 -2.10 -12.69 12.70
CA ALA A 175 -1.30 -12.63 11.49
C ALA A 175 -0.37 -13.85 11.36
N SER A 176 0.27 -14.27 12.45
CA SER A 176 1.27 -15.35 12.44
C SER A 176 0.65 -16.74 12.32
N TYR A 177 -0.38 -17.04 13.11
CA TYR A 177 -0.86 -18.41 13.29
C TYR A 177 -2.16 -18.72 12.56
N VAL A 178 -2.92 -17.69 12.17
CA VAL A 178 -4.19 -17.86 11.46
C VAL A 178 -4.05 -17.49 10.00
N VAL A 179 -3.52 -16.29 9.72
CA VAL A 179 -3.42 -15.77 8.35
C VAL A 179 -2.18 -16.28 7.63
N GLY A 180 -1.04 -16.42 8.34
CA GLY A 180 0.26 -16.76 7.76
C GLY A 180 0.99 -15.55 7.15
N ALA A 181 0.59 -14.31 7.51
CA ALA A 181 1.18 -13.10 6.95
C ALA A 181 2.58 -12.79 7.54
N ASP A 182 3.46 -12.23 6.70
CA ASP A 182 4.82 -11.83 7.08
C ASP A 182 4.84 -10.47 7.75
N ALA A 183 3.96 -9.56 7.32
CA ALA A 183 3.83 -8.20 7.83
C ALA A 183 2.40 -7.86 8.26
N LEU A 184 2.27 -6.87 9.15
CA LEU A 184 1.00 -6.24 9.48
C LEU A 184 0.92 -4.88 8.79
N HIS A 185 -0.22 -4.62 8.13
CA HIS A 185 -0.53 -3.34 7.48
C HIS A 185 -1.71 -2.66 8.18
N PRO A 186 -1.51 -2.12 9.40
CA PRO A 186 -2.57 -1.46 10.15
C PRO A 186 -2.88 -0.06 9.64
N ALA A 187 -4.16 0.35 9.78
CA ALA A 187 -4.48 1.76 9.74
C ALA A 187 -3.75 2.51 10.87
N LEU A 188 -3.39 3.77 10.63
CA LEU A 188 -2.55 4.60 11.51
C LEU A 188 -2.95 4.55 12.99
N TYR A 189 -4.24 4.61 13.30
CA TYR A 189 -4.71 4.66 14.69
C TYR A 189 -4.46 3.37 15.49
N ASN A 190 -4.13 2.26 14.85
CA ASN A 190 -3.82 1.01 15.53
C ASN A 190 -2.48 1.05 16.30
N ILE A 191 -1.56 1.95 15.96
CA ILE A 191 -0.30 2.09 16.70
C ILE A 191 -0.46 2.63 18.13
N GLN A 192 -1.64 3.14 18.47
CA GLN A 192 -1.96 3.61 19.84
C GLN A 192 -2.20 2.48 20.85
N TYR A 193 -2.44 1.25 20.38
CA TYR A 193 -2.63 0.13 21.30
C TYR A 193 -1.34 -0.19 22.04
N GLU A 194 -1.42 -0.18 23.37
CA GLU A 194 -0.27 -0.42 24.24
C GLU A 194 0.34 -1.79 23.97
N GLY A 195 1.67 -1.82 23.83
CA GLY A 195 2.42 -3.06 23.57
C GLY A 195 2.37 -3.57 22.13
N PHE A 196 1.60 -2.97 21.22
CA PHE A 196 1.47 -3.45 19.84
C PHE A 196 2.82 -3.48 19.10
N MET A 197 3.53 -2.36 19.06
CA MET A 197 4.81 -2.27 18.36
C MET A 197 5.91 -3.12 19.01
N GLU A 198 5.87 -3.28 20.35
CA GLU A 198 6.76 -4.16 21.09
C GLU A 198 6.53 -5.63 20.73
N GLU A 199 5.27 -6.02 20.64
CA GLU A 199 4.87 -7.40 20.27
C GLU A 199 5.27 -7.72 18.84
N CYS A 200 5.07 -6.79 17.89
CA CYS A 200 5.53 -6.94 16.50
C CYS A 200 7.03 -7.19 16.44
N ARG A 201 7.82 -6.36 17.15
CA ARG A 201 9.29 -6.54 17.24
C ARG A 201 9.68 -7.87 17.86
N ARG A 202 9.01 -8.27 18.95
CA ARG A 202 9.28 -9.56 19.64
C ARG A 202 9.06 -10.76 18.73
N GLN A 203 8.02 -10.70 17.89
CA GLN A 203 7.68 -11.74 16.92
C GLN A 203 8.34 -11.53 15.54
N LYS A 204 9.21 -10.51 15.39
CA LYS A 204 9.90 -10.17 14.14
C LYS A 204 8.93 -9.93 12.97
N LYS A 205 7.76 -9.36 13.23
CA LYS A 205 6.80 -8.96 12.22
C LYS A 205 7.05 -7.53 11.79
N LYS A 206 7.15 -7.30 10.48
CA LYS A 206 7.20 -5.94 9.91
C LYS A 206 5.87 -5.24 10.10
N VAL A 207 5.90 -3.91 10.19
CA VAL A 207 4.71 -3.07 10.33
C VAL A 207 4.76 -1.95 9.30
N HIS A 208 3.78 -1.93 8.39
CA HIS A 208 3.65 -0.94 7.32
C HIS A 208 2.34 -0.16 7.53
N ILE A 209 2.45 1.12 7.92
CA ILE A 209 1.31 1.92 8.41
C ILE A 209 0.72 2.79 7.31
N TRP A 210 -0.60 2.77 7.15
CA TRP A 210 -1.36 3.52 6.15
C TRP A 210 -2.58 4.25 6.79
N THR A 211 -3.13 5.33 6.20
CA THR A 211 -2.48 6.23 5.26
C THR A 211 -2.00 7.43 6.05
N VAL A 212 -0.72 7.74 5.98
CA VAL A 212 -0.06 8.73 6.84
C VAL A 212 0.24 9.99 6.04
N ASN A 213 -0.66 10.99 6.09
CA ASN A 213 -0.56 12.18 5.24
C ASN A 213 -0.16 13.47 5.99
N GLU A 214 -0.36 13.53 7.31
CA GLU A 214 0.00 14.70 8.10
C GLU A 214 1.38 14.53 8.73
N GLU A 215 2.21 15.56 8.69
CA GLU A 215 3.59 15.53 9.22
C GLU A 215 3.67 15.08 10.68
N LYS A 216 2.71 15.51 11.53
CA LYS A 216 2.67 15.09 12.94
C LYS A 216 2.55 13.58 13.08
N TYR A 217 1.79 12.91 12.20
CA TYR A 217 1.64 11.46 12.19
C TYR A 217 2.80 10.74 11.50
N MET A 218 3.41 11.35 10.48
CA MET A 218 4.67 10.85 9.90
C MET A 218 5.75 10.77 10.99
N ARG A 219 5.88 11.84 11.81
CA ARG A 219 6.80 11.87 12.96
C ARG A 219 6.46 10.79 13.99
N LEU A 220 5.16 10.58 14.27
CA LEU A 220 4.70 9.54 15.20
C LEU A 220 5.07 8.13 14.71
N VAL A 221 4.88 7.84 13.43
CA VAL A 221 5.19 6.56 12.78
C VAL A 221 6.70 6.29 12.81
N CYS A 222 7.52 7.31 12.50
CA CYS A 222 8.98 7.21 12.62
C CYS A 222 9.43 6.98 14.06
N ALA A 223 8.81 7.68 15.04
CA ALA A 223 9.10 7.50 16.46
C ALA A 223 8.70 6.11 16.99
N ALA A 224 7.61 5.56 16.49
CA ALA A 224 7.16 4.19 16.78
C ALA A 224 8.08 3.15 16.13
N ARG A 225 8.98 3.57 15.21
CA ARG A 225 9.88 2.70 14.44
C ARG A 225 9.13 1.65 13.63
N ALA A 226 8.09 2.08 12.93
CA ALA A 226 7.47 1.26 11.92
C ALA A 226 8.44 1.00 10.76
N ASP A 227 8.33 -0.14 10.11
CA ASP A 227 9.21 -0.52 9.01
C ASP A 227 8.93 0.33 7.76
N ALA A 228 7.66 0.65 7.49
CA ALA A 228 7.28 1.58 6.43
C ALA A 228 6.07 2.44 6.82
N MET A 229 5.99 3.62 6.21
CA MET A 229 4.78 4.43 6.13
C MET A 229 4.31 4.53 4.68
N ILE A 230 3.00 4.43 4.47
CA ILE A 230 2.32 4.55 3.18
C ILE A 230 1.61 5.89 3.17
N THR A 231 1.97 6.78 2.22
CA THR A 231 1.54 8.19 2.20
C THR A 231 1.27 8.70 0.78
N ASN A 232 0.34 9.65 0.66
CA ASN A 232 0.11 10.37 -0.59
C ASN A 232 1.22 11.39 -0.91
N TYR A 233 2.09 11.70 0.07
CA TYR A 233 3.11 12.76 0.00
C TYR A 233 4.51 12.18 0.33
N PRO A 234 5.10 11.39 -0.58
CA PRO A 234 6.35 10.69 -0.29
C PRO A 234 7.53 11.62 0.00
N ASP A 235 7.62 12.80 -0.63
CA ASP A 235 8.64 13.83 -0.36
C ASP A 235 8.63 14.29 1.11
N ARG A 236 7.43 14.55 1.67
CA ARG A 236 7.27 14.94 3.08
C ARG A 236 7.67 13.80 4.01
N GLY A 237 7.21 12.59 3.69
CA GLY A 237 7.56 11.38 4.42
C GLY A 237 9.07 11.15 4.45
N LYS A 238 9.74 11.28 3.29
CA LYS A 238 11.20 11.11 3.16
C LYS A 238 11.96 12.10 4.02
N LYS A 239 11.64 13.38 3.90
CA LYS A 239 12.26 14.45 4.72
C LYS A 239 12.17 14.12 6.21
N ILE A 240 10.99 13.71 6.68
CA ILE A 240 10.77 13.41 8.09
C ILE A 240 11.49 12.11 8.49
N ALA A 241 11.45 11.07 7.67
CA ALA A 241 12.13 9.81 7.97
C ALA A 241 13.67 9.99 8.07
N GLU A 242 14.25 10.86 7.27
CA GLU A 242 15.67 11.22 7.33
C GLU A 242 16.02 11.96 8.63
N GLU A 243 15.17 12.90 9.08
CA GLU A 243 15.34 13.59 10.39
C GLU A 243 15.38 12.60 11.58
N TYR A 244 14.70 11.45 11.44
CA TYR A 244 14.59 10.40 12.48
C TYR A 244 15.66 9.31 12.37
N SER A 245 16.42 9.23 11.30
CA SER A 245 17.49 8.22 11.12
C SER A 245 18.53 8.27 12.23
N ASP A 246 18.72 9.44 12.85
CA ASP A 246 19.67 9.69 13.94
C ASP A 246 19.19 9.23 15.33
N GLY A 247 18.01 8.61 15.43
CA GLY A 247 17.51 8.03 16.68
C GLY A 247 17.11 9.01 17.77
N LYS A 248 16.99 10.30 17.48
CA LYS A 248 16.60 11.33 18.44
C LYS A 248 15.09 11.44 18.57
N LEU A 249 14.52 10.71 19.51
CA LEU A 249 13.18 11.01 20.01
C LEU A 249 13.21 12.37 20.73
N THR A 250 12.52 13.37 20.19
CA THR A 250 12.35 14.63 20.92
C THR A 250 11.40 14.42 22.12
N PRO A 251 11.59 15.19 23.23
CA PRO A 251 10.68 15.11 24.38
C PRO A 251 9.21 15.33 24.04
N GLU A 252 8.91 16.12 23.01
CA GLU A 252 7.56 16.37 22.50
C GLU A 252 6.92 15.13 21.86
N LEU A 253 7.71 14.33 21.16
CA LEU A 253 7.27 13.07 20.55
C LEU A 253 7.04 11.98 21.60
N VAL A 254 7.89 11.92 22.63
CA VAL A 254 7.63 11.05 23.78
C VAL A 254 6.34 11.45 24.48
N LYS A 255 5.99 12.74 24.48
CA LYS A 255 4.69 13.22 24.96
C LYS A 255 3.53 12.80 24.05
N LEU A 256 3.65 12.92 22.70
CA LEU A 256 2.65 12.46 21.73
C LEU A 256 2.38 10.95 21.88
N LEU A 257 3.42 10.14 22.07
CA LEU A 257 3.29 8.71 22.31
C LEU A 257 2.66 8.37 23.68
N LYS A 258 2.76 9.29 24.66
CA LYS A 258 2.23 9.09 26.03
C LYS A 258 0.86 9.74 26.28
N HIS A 259 0.41 10.65 25.43
CA HIS A 259 -0.82 11.39 25.65
C HIS A 259 -1.92 11.02 24.64
N LYS A 260 -3.14 10.87 25.21
CA LYS A 260 -4.46 10.67 24.62
C LYS A 260 -4.89 11.67 23.51
N GLU A 261 -3.98 12.43 22.91
CA GLU A 261 -4.30 13.38 21.83
C GLU A 261 -4.60 12.70 20.48
N MET A 262 -4.42 11.38 20.40
CA MET A 262 -4.89 10.57 19.28
C MET A 262 -6.41 10.35 19.28
N ALA A 263 -7.14 10.83 20.28
CA ALA A 263 -8.60 10.74 20.36
C ALA A 263 -9.34 11.66 19.38
N ALA A 264 -8.62 12.35 18.48
CA ALA A 264 -9.15 13.23 17.44
C ALA A 264 -8.78 12.74 16.00
N LEU A 265 -8.45 11.45 15.86
CA LEU A 265 -8.29 10.78 14.57
C LEU A 265 -9.62 10.26 14.04
#